data_b0d22f176051bb47b5e13a3a9698e5f1
#
_entry.id   b0d22f176051bb47b5e13a3a9698e5f1
#
_cell.length_a   1.000
_cell.length_b   1.000
_cell.length_c   1.000
_cell.angle_alpha   90.00
_cell.angle_beta   90.00
_cell.angle_gamma   90.00
#
_symmetry.space_group_name_H-M   'P 1'
#
loop_
_entity.id
_entity.type
_entity.pdbx_description
1 polymer ?
#
loop_
_entity_poly.entity_id
_entity_poly.type
_entity_poly.pdbx_seq_one_letter_code
_entity_poly.pdbx_strand_id
1 'polypeptide(L)'
;HPTWLRRQRQMCIRDSLTDGKVLVTTEGEMHRALDTKDGYAMKYAMMKGFKIAIISGGTNEGIRNRFQALGVKDIYLGAHEKSAAYYELVNNYKIKSDEILYIGDDIPDLPLINKVGVSCCPSDAVTDVKSVVDYVSHKKGGEGCVREIIEQVLRVQEKW
;
A
#
# COMPACT_ATOMS: atom_id res chain seq x y z
N HIS A 1 13.85 -2.35 17.08
CA HIS A 1 13.23 -1.83 15.86
C HIS A 1 14.27 -1.77 14.74
N PRO A 2 13.96 -2.28 13.54
CA PRO A 2 14.90 -2.30 12.44
C PRO A 2 15.26 -0.89 11.97
N THR A 3 16.55 -0.62 11.80
CA THR A 3 17.06 0.73 11.42
C THR A 3 16.64 1.15 10.01
N TRP A 4 16.30 0.20 9.14
CA TRP A 4 15.85 0.47 7.77
C TRP A 4 14.47 1.14 7.71
N LEU A 5 13.60 0.99 8.70
CA LEU A 5 12.34 1.73 8.80
C LEU A 5 12.52 3.25 9.03
N ARG A 6 13.70 3.70 9.45
CA ARG A 6 13.96 5.13 9.71
C ARG A 6 14.06 5.98 8.45
N ARG A 7 14.30 5.37 7.29
CA ARG A 7 14.51 6.08 6.02
C ARG A 7 13.24 6.25 5.19
N GLN A 8 12.15 5.59 5.56
CA GLN A 8 10.95 5.57 4.72
C GLN A 8 10.29 6.95 4.67
N ARG A 9 9.98 7.42 3.46
CA ARG A 9 9.30 8.69 3.17
C ARG A 9 8.08 8.51 2.29
N GLN A 10 8.03 7.42 1.53
CA GLN A 10 6.97 7.06 0.62
C GLN A 10 6.43 5.69 0.98
N MET A 11 5.12 5.54 0.96
CA MET A 11 4.46 4.25 1.08
C MET A 11 3.61 4.02 -0.16
N CYS A 12 3.89 2.93 -0.87
CA CYS A 12 3.08 2.47 -1.99
C CYS A 12 2.23 1.30 -1.51
N ILE A 13 0.93 1.44 -1.57
CA ILE A 13 -0.03 0.48 -1.05
C ILE A 13 -0.87 -0.04 -2.20
N ARG A 14 -1.09 -1.33 -2.21
CA ARG A 14 -1.93 -1.98 -3.18
C ARG A 14 -3.22 -2.53 -2.55
N ASP A 15 -3.79 -3.56 -3.18
CA ASP A 15 -5.04 -4.24 -2.82
C ASP A 15 -5.05 -4.81 -1.38
N SER A 16 -3.93 -4.76 -0.65
CA SER A 16 -3.81 -5.05 0.78
C SER A 16 -4.74 -4.20 1.69
N LEU A 17 -5.34 -3.15 1.13
CA LEU A 17 -6.40 -2.37 1.79
C LEU A 17 -7.76 -3.08 1.78
N THR A 18 -7.90 -4.17 1.04
CA THR A 18 -9.12 -4.99 0.95
C THR A 18 -8.80 -6.43 1.33
N ASP A 19 -9.84 -7.23 1.58
CA ASP A 19 -9.73 -8.66 1.85
C ASP A 19 -9.58 -9.54 0.59
N GLY A 20 -9.36 -8.90 -0.56
CA GLY A 20 -9.25 -9.57 -1.87
C GLY A 20 -10.58 -10.05 -2.46
N LYS A 21 -11.68 -9.95 -1.72
CA LYS A 21 -13.02 -10.38 -2.20
C LYS A 21 -13.72 -9.29 -2.97
N VAL A 22 -14.57 -9.69 -3.88
CA VAL A 22 -15.42 -8.80 -4.67
C VAL A 22 -16.86 -9.26 -4.52
N LEU A 23 -17.74 -8.34 -4.10
CA LEU A 23 -19.17 -8.53 -4.20
C LEU A 23 -19.61 -8.10 -5.60
N VAL A 24 -20.15 -9.03 -6.36
CA VAL A 24 -20.66 -8.75 -7.73
C VAL A 24 -22.16 -8.63 -7.68
N THR A 25 -22.71 -7.52 -8.17
CA THR A 25 -24.16 -7.30 -8.28
C THR A 25 -24.70 -7.94 -9.55
N THR A 26 -26.03 -8.06 -9.65
CA THR A 26 -26.72 -8.53 -10.86
C THR A 26 -26.47 -7.62 -12.06
N GLU A 27 -26.20 -6.34 -11.83
CA GLU A 27 -25.86 -5.33 -12.84
C GLU A 27 -24.39 -5.40 -13.26
N GLY A 28 -23.60 -6.29 -12.67
CA GLY A 28 -22.17 -6.45 -12.96
C GLY A 28 -21.26 -5.46 -12.23
N GLU A 29 -21.77 -4.69 -11.29
CA GLU A 29 -20.94 -3.83 -10.45
C GLU A 29 -20.10 -4.65 -9.47
N MET A 30 -18.87 -4.23 -9.24
CA MET A 30 -17.95 -4.87 -8.31
C MET A 30 -17.67 -3.95 -7.12
N HIS A 31 -18.06 -4.39 -5.93
CA HIS A 31 -17.85 -3.65 -4.69
C HIS A 31 -16.77 -4.32 -3.83
N ARG A 32 -15.99 -3.49 -3.14
CA ARG A 32 -14.98 -3.94 -2.16
C ARG A 32 -15.14 -3.15 -0.86
N ALA A 33 -14.91 -3.82 0.25
CA ALA A 33 -14.88 -3.18 1.57
C ALA A 33 -13.46 -2.69 1.90
N LEU A 34 -13.38 -1.54 2.57
CA LEU A 34 -12.14 -0.94 3.07
C LEU A 34 -12.24 -0.76 4.59
N ASP A 35 -11.16 -1.04 5.31
CA ASP A 35 -11.09 -0.77 6.75
C ASP A 35 -10.88 0.73 7.00
N THR A 36 -11.76 1.31 7.80
CA THR A 36 -11.67 2.73 8.17
C THR A 36 -10.46 3.04 9.03
N LYS A 37 -9.93 2.07 9.78
CA LYS A 37 -8.73 2.20 10.60
C LYS A 37 -7.47 2.33 9.75
N ASP A 38 -7.40 1.60 8.63
CA ASP A 38 -6.33 1.76 7.64
C ASP A 38 -6.36 3.19 7.05
N GLY A 39 -7.56 3.68 6.69
CA GLY A 39 -7.73 5.04 6.20
C GLY A 39 -7.27 6.12 7.19
N TYR A 40 -7.56 5.94 8.48
CA TYR A 40 -7.08 6.84 9.53
C TYR A 40 -5.54 6.87 9.59
N ALA A 41 -4.91 5.72 9.60
CA ALA A 41 -3.45 5.62 9.68
C ALA A 41 -2.77 6.27 8.47
N MET A 42 -3.33 6.08 7.27
CA MET A 42 -2.85 6.73 6.04
C MET A 42 -2.92 8.26 6.16
N LYS A 43 -4.07 8.79 6.59
CA LYS A 43 -4.24 10.23 6.80
C LYS A 43 -3.24 10.77 7.83
N TYR A 44 -3.07 10.06 8.93
CA TYR A 44 -2.12 10.44 9.98
C TYR A 44 -0.67 10.44 9.47
N ALA A 45 -0.26 9.42 8.72
CA ALA A 45 1.07 9.37 8.11
C ALA A 45 1.31 10.57 7.17
N MET A 46 0.34 10.94 6.35
CA MET A 46 0.45 12.12 5.48
C MET A 46 0.59 13.41 6.27
N MET A 47 -0.10 13.57 7.40
CA MET A 47 0.08 14.69 8.31
C MET A 47 1.48 14.75 8.92
N LYS A 48 2.17 13.60 9.04
CA LYS A 48 3.56 13.49 9.50
C LYS A 48 4.60 13.62 8.37
N GLY A 49 4.16 14.02 7.18
CA GLY A 49 5.04 14.30 6.04
C GLY A 49 5.34 13.11 5.13
N PHE A 50 4.67 11.97 5.34
CA PHE A 50 4.78 10.84 4.41
C PHE A 50 3.99 11.09 3.14
N LYS A 51 4.48 10.58 2.04
CA LYS A 51 3.71 10.49 0.80
C LYS A 51 3.10 9.10 0.71
N ILE A 52 1.85 9.03 0.30
CA ILE A 52 1.14 7.76 0.08
C ILE A 52 0.69 7.71 -1.37
N ALA A 53 0.96 6.59 -2.02
CA ALA A 53 0.47 6.28 -3.35
C ALA A 53 -0.32 4.98 -3.34
N ILE A 54 -1.37 4.93 -4.13
CA ILE A 54 -2.17 3.73 -4.39
C ILE A 54 -1.89 3.27 -5.82
N ILE A 55 -1.47 2.01 -5.97
CA ILE A 55 -1.26 1.38 -7.27
C ILE A 55 -2.11 0.12 -7.33
N SER A 56 -3.17 0.13 -8.11
CA SER A 56 -4.13 -0.99 -8.21
C SER A 56 -4.40 -1.40 -9.65
N GLY A 57 -4.56 -2.69 -9.89
CA GLY A 57 -5.04 -3.22 -11.17
C GLY A 57 -6.54 -3.02 -11.38
N GLY A 58 -7.30 -2.73 -10.32
CA GLY A 58 -8.72 -2.44 -10.39
C GLY A 58 -9.01 -1.06 -10.98
N THR A 59 -10.19 -0.92 -11.61
CA THR A 59 -10.61 0.31 -12.32
C THR A 59 -11.78 1.03 -11.65
N ASN A 60 -12.18 0.62 -10.45
CA ASN A 60 -13.35 1.19 -9.77
C ASN A 60 -13.05 2.61 -9.27
N GLU A 61 -13.73 3.61 -9.84
CA GLU A 61 -13.57 5.02 -9.48
C GLU A 61 -14.02 5.35 -8.04
N GLY A 62 -14.85 4.52 -7.42
CA GLY A 62 -15.16 4.64 -5.99
C GLY A 62 -13.91 4.55 -5.10
N ILE A 63 -12.93 3.74 -5.50
CA ILE A 63 -11.62 3.64 -4.86
C ILE A 63 -10.90 4.98 -4.93
N ARG A 64 -10.84 5.60 -6.12
CA ARG A 64 -10.23 6.93 -6.32
C ARG A 64 -10.90 7.97 -5.42
N ASN A 65 -12.21 8.06 -5.48
CA ASN A 65 -12.98 9.03 -4.68
C ASN A 65 -12.72 8.87 -3.18
N ARG A 66 -12.68 7.63 -2.69
CA ARG A 66 -12.39 7.34 -1.29
C ARG A 66 -11.00 7.80 -0.87
N PHE A 67 -9.96 7.48 -1.64
CA PHE A 67 -8.59 7.85 -1.27
C PHE A 67 -8.30 9.34 -1.47
N GLN A 68 -8.90 9.98 -2.48
CA GLN A 68 -8.84 11.44 -2.62
C GLN A 68 -9.46 12.14 -1.41
N ALA A 69 -10.58 11.64 -0.89
CA ALA A 69 -11.22 12.18 0.32
C ALA A 69 -10.33 12.02 1.57
N LEU A 70 -9.42 11.04 1.60
CA LEU A 70 -8.41 10.88 2.65
C LEU A 70 -7.19 11.79 2.45
N GLY A 71 -7.05 12.43 1.28
CA GLY A 71 -5.93 13.31 0.94
C GLY A 71 -4.83 12.65 0.11
N VAL A 72 -5.02 11.41 -0.36
CA VAL A 72 -4.07 10.74 -1.26
C VAL A 72 -4.14 11.40 -2.64
N LYS A 73 -2.97 11.81 -3.15
CA LYS A 73 -2.86 12.50 -4.46
C LYS A 73 -2.50 11.53 -5.59
N ASP A 74 -1.66 10.55 -5.29
CA ASP A 74 -1.10 9.63 -6.27
C ASP A 74 -1.91 8.34 -6.28
N ILE A 75 -2.85 8.21 -7.22
CA ILE A 75 -3.76 7.07 -7.32
C ILE A 75 -3.75 6.56 -8.76
N TYR A 76 -3.16 5.39 -8.95
CA TYR A 76 -3.02 4.69 -10.22
C TYR A 76 -3.97 3.50 -10.24
N LEU A 77 -5.05 3.62 -10.98
CA LEU A 77 -6.02 2.54 -11.22
C LEU A 77 -5.79 1.93 -12.60
N GLY A 78 -6.17 0.67 -12.78
CA GLY A 78 -5.94 -0.06 -14.03
C GLY A 78 -4.46 -0.31 -14.33
N ALA A 79 -3.59 -0.20 -13.33
CA ALA A 79 -2.15 -0.40 -13.47
C ALA A 79 -1.81 -1.89 -13.57
N HIS A 80 -2.00 -2.49 -14.74
CA HIS A 80 -1.63 -3.87 -15.00
C HIS A 80 -0.11 -4.07 -14.93
N GLU A 81 0.66 -3.10 -15.45
CA GLU A 81 2.11 -3.01 -15.29
C GLU A 81 2.46 -1.95 -14.24
N LYS A 82 2.65 -2.37 -13.01
CA LYS A 82 2.86 -1.49 -11.86
C LYS A 82 4.19 -0.74 -11.87
N SER A 83 5.17 -1.28 -12.59
CA SER A 83 6.50 -0.67 -12.72
C SER A 83 6.43 0.73 -13.31
N ALA A 84 5.53 0.99 -14.27
CA ALA A 84 5.35 2.31 -14.88
C ALA A 84 4.92 3.36 -13.85
N ALA A 85 3.89 3.06 -13.05
CA ALA A 85 3.42 3.94 -11.97
C ALA A 85 4.51 4.18 -10.90
N TYR A 86 5.26 3.13 -10.55
CA TYR A 86 6.37 3.24 -9.63
C TYR A 86 7.47 4.19 -10.15
N TYR A 87 7.90 4.05 -11.39
CA TYR A 87 8.93 4.93 -11.96
C TYR A 87 8.46 6.36 -12.09
N GLU A 88 7.20 6.58 -12.40
CA GLU A 88 6.60 7.92 -12.41
C GLU A 88 6.68 8.57 -11.03
N LEU A 89 6.31 7.86 -9.98
CA LEU A 89 6.41 8.33 -8.58
C LEU A 89 7.85 8.68 -8.20
N VAL A 90 8.78 7.77 -8.47
CA VAL A 90 10.21 7.97 -8.17
C VAL A 90 10.75 9.23 -8.86
N ASN A 91 10.42 9.42 -10.14
CA ASN A 91 10.85 10.56 -10.92
C ASN A 91 10.21 11.87 -10.46
N ASN A 92 8.91 11.88 -10.19
CA ASN A 92 8.16 13.07 -9.79
C ASN A 92 8.62 13.61 -8.42
N TYR A 93 8.89 12.71 -7.49
CA TYR A 93 9.27 13.09 -6.13
C TYR A 93 10.78 13.06 -5.86
N LYS A 94 11.59 12.58 -6.81
CA LYS A 94 13.05 12.39 -6.67
C LYS A 94 13.41 11.58 -5.41
N ILE A 95 12.63 10.53 -5.15
CA ILE A 95 12.78 9.63 -4.00
C ILE A 95 13.65 8.46 -4.43
N LYS A 96 14.54 8.03 -3.54
CA LYS A 96 15.34 6.83 -3.75
C LYS A 96 14.54 5.57 -3.40
N SER A 97 14.84 4.47 -4.04
CA SER A 97 14.16 3.18 -3.78
C SER A 97 14.25 2.75 -2.33
N ASP A 98 15.38 3.03 -1.64
CA ASP A 98 15.59 2.70 -0.23
C ASP A 98 14.75 3.55 0.74
N GLU A 99 14.09 4.60 0.24
CA GLU A 99 13.15 5.45 0.99
C GLU A 99 11.68 5.03 0.80
N ILE A 100 11.43 3.98 0.00
CA ILE A 100 10.08 3.51 -0.33
C ILE A 100 9.76 2.25 0.46
N LEU A 101 8.60 2.25 1.12
CA LEU A 101 7.95 1.06 1.64
C LEU A 101 6.83 0.64 0.68
N TYR A 102 6.78 -0.62 0.32
CA TYR A 102 5.75 -1.19 -0.54
C TYR A 102 4.96 -2.26 0.20
N ILE A 103 3.64 -2.23 0.06
CA ILE A 103 2.75 -3.26 0.60
C ILE A 103 2.04 -3.92 -0.57
N GLY A 104 2.31 -5.20 -0.79
CA GLY A 104 1.72 -6.02 -1.84
C GLY A 104 1.27 -7.37 -1.33
N ASP A 105 0.40 -8.07 -2.05
CA ASP A 105 -0.21 -9.34 -1.61
C ASP A 105 -0.18 -10.45 -2.64
N ASP A 106 0.15 -10.14 -3.91
CA ASP A 106 0.04 -11.11 -5.00
C ASP A 106 1.23 -11.04 -5.98
N ILE A 107 1.35 -12.04 -6.84
CA ILE A 107 2.45 -12.23 -7.80
C ILE A 107 2.77 -10.97 -8.62
N PRO A 108 1.78 -10.19 -9.13
CA PRO A 108 2.07 -8.95 -9.85
C PRO A 108 2.82 -7.87 -9.05
N ASP A 109 3.00 -8.05 -7.73
CA ASP A 109 3.76 -7.15 -6.86
C ASP A 109 5.25 -7.48 -6.80
N LEU A 110 5.63 -8.70 -7.13
CA LEU A 110 7.02 -9.19 -7.03
C LEU A 110 8.05 -8.27 -7.71
N PRO A 111 7.79 -7.71 -8.90
CA PRO A 111 8.74 -6.79 -9.54
C PRO A 111 9.04 -5.52 -8.73
N LEU A 112 8.09 -5.04 -7.94
CA LEU A 112 8.25 -3.87 -7.06
C LEU A 112 8.81 -4.25 -5.70
N ILE A 113 8.36 -5.35 -5.13
CA ILE A 113 8.86 -5.90 -3.86
C ILE A 113 10.38 -6.01 -3.87
N ASN A 114 10.95 -6.46 -4.97
CA ASN A 114 12.40 -6.62 -5.11
C ASN A 114 13.17 -5.30 -5.38
N LYS A 115 12.50 -4.17 -5.54
CA LYS A 115 13.13 -2.88 -5.88
C LYS A 115 13.12 -1.87 -4.75
N VAL A 116 12.22 -2.01 -3.80
CA VAL A 116 11.99 -1.03 -2.73
C VAL A 116 12.91 -1.29 -1.54
N GLY A 117 13.06 -0.29 -0.68
CA GLY A 117 13.87 -0.39 0.53
C GLY A 117 13.23 -1.26 1.61
N VAL A 118 11.90 -1.32 1.64
CA VAL A 118 11.12 -2.15 2.57
C VAL A 118 9.92 -2.72 1.86
N SER A 119 9.80 -4.02 1.87
CA SER A 119 8.65 -4.74 1.34
C SER A 119 7.86 -5.43 2.45
N CYS A 120 6.54 -5.27 2.39
CA CYS A 120 5.61 -5.83 3.37
C CYS A 120 4.46 -6.53 2.67
N CYS A 121 3.80 -7.44 3.37
CA CYS A 121 2.55 -8.03 2.90
C CYS A 121 1.60 -8.35 4.06
N PRO A 122 0.28 -8.50 3.80
CA PRO A 122 -0.65 -9.02 4.79
C PRO A 122 -0.44 -10.52 5.05
N SER A 123 -0.98 -11.02 6.17
CA SER A 123 -0.83 -12.44 6.55
C SER A 123 -1.47 -13.42 5.57
N ASP A 124 -2.45 -12.97 4.80
CA ASP A 124 -3.17 -13.74 3.78
C ASP A 124 -2.64 -13.54 2.36
N ALA A 125 -1.50 -12.88 2.19
CA ALA A 125 -0.80 -12.79 0.91
C ALA A 125 -0.44 -14.18 0.37
N VAL A 126 -0.25 -14.28 -0.94
CA VAL A 126 0.18 -15.54 -1.58
C VAL A 126 1.58 -15.96 -1.08
N THR A 127 1.83 -17.26 -1.09
CA THR A 127 3.08 -17.83 -0.56
C THR A 127 4.33 -17.24 -1.22
N ASP A 128 4.28 -17.03 -2.54
CA ASP A 128 5.39 -16.46 -3.31
C ASP A 128 5.79 -15.07 -2.80
N VAL A 129 4.83 -14.23 -2.47
CA VAL A 129 5.06 -12.89 -1.88
C VAL A 129 5.60 -13.01 -0.45
N LYS A 130 4.96 -13.84 0.38
CA LYS A 130 5.41 -14.03 1.78
C LYS A 130 6.83 -14.54 1.90
N SER A 131 7.31 -15.29 0.92
CA SER A 131 8.66 -15.88 0.94
C SER A 131 9.78 -14.86 0.65
N VAL A 132 9.46 -13.70 0.09
CA VAL A 132 10.47 -12.72 -0.38
C VAL A 132 10.38 -11.34 0.26
N VAL A 133 9.29 -11.02 0.97
CA VAL A 133 9.15 -9.72 1.63
C VAL A 133 9.96 -9.63 2.92
N ASP A 134 10.32 -8.40 3.29
CA ASP A 134 11.03 -8.12 4.55
C ASP A 134 10.13 -8.31 5.79
N TYR A 135 8.84 -8.07 5.66
CA TYR A 135 7.90 -8.16 6.76
C TYR A 135 6.53 -8.70 6.34
N VAL A 136 6.05 -9.69 7.06
CA VAL A 136 4.67 -10.20 6.96
C VAL A 136 3.87 -9.68 8.14
N SER A 137 2.82 -8.89 7.88
CA SER A 137 1.90 -8.43 8.91
C SER A 137 1.17 -9.62 9.56
N HIS A 138 0.88 -9.53 10.84
CA HIS A 138 0.01 -10.50 11.51
C HIS A 138 -1.49 -10.26 11.22
N LYS A 139 -1.82 -9.16 10.54
CA LYS A 139 -3.18 -8.82 10.09
C LYS A 139 -3.38 -9.19 8.63
N LYS A 140 -4.62 -9.51 8.30
CA LYS A 140 -5.04 -9.76 6.91
C LYS A 140 -5.25 -8.44 6.16
N GLY A 141 -5.27 -8.53 4.84
CA GLY A 141 -5.71 -7.44 3.98
C GLY A 141 -7.15 -7.03 4.31
N GLY A 142 -7.40 -5.72 4.34
CA GLY A 142 -8.71 -5.18 4.73
C GLY A 142 -9.10 -5.34 6.20
N GLU A 143 -8.20 -5.85 7.03
CA GLU A 143 -8.43 -6.05 8.47
C GLU A 143 -7.40 -5.30 9.34
N GLY A 144 -6.88 -4.18 8.86
CA GLY A 144 -5.95 -3.32 9.60
C GLY A 144 -4.47 -3.62 9.38
N CYS A 145 -4.09 -4.40 8.36
CA CYS A 145 -2.68 -4.67 8.08
C CYS A 145 -1.90 -3.41 7.69
N VAL A 146 -2.51 -2.54 6.89
CA VAL A 146 -1.89 -1.28 6.46
C VAL A 146 -1.66 -0.37 7.66
N ARG A 147 -2.64 -0.25 8.55
CA ARG A 147 -2.49 0.49 9.80
C ARG A 147 -1.36 -0.06 10.64
N GLU A 148 -1.29 -1.36 10.84
CA GLU A 148 -0.26 -2.00 11.64
C GLU A 148 1.13 -1.68 11.11
N ILE A 149 1.35 -1.78 9.80
CA ILE A 149 2.63 -1.45 9.16
C ILE A 149 2.96 0.04 9.30
N ILE A 150 2.00 0.93 9.04
CA ILE A 150 2.18 2.38 9.20
C ILE A 150 2.55 2.74 10.64
N GLU A 151 1.85 2.17 11.63
CA GLU A 151 2.17 2.39 13.05
C GLU A 151 3.60 2.01 13.38
N GLN A 152 4.09 0.87 12.90
CA GLN A 152 5.47 0.45 13.14
C GLN A 152 6.48 1.47 12.57
N VAL A 153 6.28 1.92 11.33
CA VAL A 153 7.15 2.91 10.70
C VAL A 153 7.16 4.21 11.50
N LEU A 154 5.99 4.73 11.85
CA LEU A 154 5.86 5.99 12.57
C LEU A 154 6.43 5.91 13.98
N ARG A 155 6.24 4.79 14.70
CA ARG A 155 6.85 4.58 16.02
C ARG A 155 8.37 4.56 15.97
N VAL A 156 8.95 3.87 14.97
CA VAL A 156 10.42 3.86 14.78
C VAL A 156 10.97 5.24 14.46
N GLN A 157 10.19 6.08 13.80
CA GLN A 157 10.54 7.46 13.48
C GLN A 157 10.12 8.49 14.55
N GLU A 158 9.58 8.02 15.68
CA GLU A 158 9.10 8.87 16.79
C GLU A 158 8.01 9.87 16.35
N LYS A 159 7.12 9.41 15.45
CA LYS A 159 6.06 10.26 14.84
C LYS A 159 4.64 9.78 15.15
N TRP A 160 4.50 8.61 15.80
CA TRP A 160 3.20 8.05 16.22
C TRP A 160 2.85 8.48 17.61
#